data_535e593c014a28ba34c7b38b982654a4
#
_entry.id   535e593c014a28ba34c7b38b982654a4
#
_cell.length_a   1.000
_cell.length_b   1.000
_cell.length_c   1.000
_cell.angle_alpha   90.00
_cell.angle_beta   90.00
_cell.angle_gamma   90.00
#
_symmetry.space_group_name_H-M   'P 1'
#
loop_
_entity.id
_entity.type
_entity.pdbx_description
1 polymer ?
#
loop_
_entity_poly.entity_id
_entity_poly.type
_entity_poly.pdbx_seq_one_letter_code
_entity_poly.pdbx_strand_id
1 'polypeptide(L)'
;MSTFLESRLDKPQALSYYANQVKKLRSRHRGVTIEIAHIELRGEKSFIAGINSSAAWQEAERALLRSWGVTIVEPNFRGQMTIKEDGGGLHAEENMAAYISAIGARGLRWSRAVVGACFDTAAGSRSYVCHRCRAIVERVGGSIEPPF
;
A
#
# COMPACT_ATOMS: atom_id res chain seq x y z
N MET A 1 17.36 -0.65 -5.21
CA MET A 1 17.46 -1.29 -3.89
C MET A 1 17.15 -0.28 -2.80
N SER A 2 16.26 -0.61 -1.90
CA SER A 2 15.83 0.32 -0.85
C SER A 2 16.53 -0.01 0.45
N THR A 3 17.61 0.70 0.75
CA THR A 3 18.30 0.53 2.03
C THR A 3 17.61 1.30 3.14
N PHE A 4 16.87 2.36 2.81
CA PHE A 4 16.21 3.17 3.82
C PHE A 4 15.18 2.36 4.61
N LEU A 5 14.20 1.77 3.92
CA LEU A 5 13.16 1.01 4.61
C LEU A 5 13.69 -0.29 5.19
N GLU A 6 14.62 -0.96 4.52
CA GLU A 6 15.20 -2.19 5.04
C GLU A 6 15.83 -1.99 6.40
N SER A 7 16.48 -0.86 6.62
CA SER A 7 17.10 -0.56 7.91
C SER A 7 16.11 -0.31 9.04
N ARG A 8 14.81 -0.24 8.72
CA ARG A 8 13.75 0.07 9.68
C ARG A 8 12.80 -1.09 9.94
N LEU A 9 13.03 -2.23 9.31
CA LEU A 9 12.14 -3.38 9.43
C LEU A 9 12.22 -4.08 10.78
N ASP A 10 13.14 -3.69 11.64
CA ASP A 10 13.19 -4.18 13.02
C ASP A 10 11.99 -3.72 13.85
N LYS A 11 11.29 -2.69 13.42
CA LYS A 11 10.09 -2.20 14.09
C LYS A 11 8.87 -2.94 13.55
N PRO A 12 8.01 -3.52 14.42
CA PRO A 12 6.86 -4.32 13.95
C PRO A 12 5.88 -3.58 13.06
N GLN A 13 5.79 -2.28 13.21
CA GLN A 13 4.82 -1.45 12.48
C GLN A 13 5.49 -0.48 11.51
N ALA A 14 6.73 -0.78 11.11
CA ALA A 14 7.54 0.15 10.33
C ALA A 14 6.86 0.57 9.02
N LEU A 15 6.38 -0.38 8.25
CA LEU A 15 5.77 -0.07 6.96
C LEU A 15 4.50 0.75 7.12
N SER A 16 3.70 0.43 8.13
CA SER A 16 2.48 1.20 8.43
C SER A 16 2.82 2.63 8.81
N TYR A 17 3.86 2.80 9.62
CA TYR A 17 4.33 4.13 9.99
C TYR A 17 4.73 4.94 8.75
N TYR A 18 5.52 4.36 7.84
CA TYR A 18 5.97 5.07 6.65
C TYR A 18 4.85 5.28 5.63
N ALA A 19 3.93 4.35 5.50
CA ALA A 19 2.74 4.57 4.69
C ALA A 19 1.94 5.78 5.20
N ASN A 20 1.85 5.92 6.52
CA ASN A 20 1.18 7.06 7.12
C ASN A 20 1.94 8.37 6.86
N GLN A 21 3.28 8.34 6.84
CA GLN A 21 4.06 9.53 6.49
C GLN A 21 3.74 10.01 5.07
N VAL A 22 3.60 9.10 4.13
CA VAL A 22 3.20 9.43 2.76
C VAL A 22 1.81 10.04 2.75
N LYS A 23 0.88 9.39 3.44
CA LYS A 23 -0.52 9.83 3.48
C LYS A 23 -0.69 11.23 4.06
N LYS A 24 0.14 11.59 5.03
CA LYS A 24 0.10 12.91 5.66
C LYS A 24 0.41 14.06 4.73
N LEU A 25 0.99 13.78 3.57
CA LEU A 25 1.27 14.82 2.58
C LEU A 25 0.00 15.33 1.91
N ARG A 26 -1.10 14.60 2.01
CA ARG A 26 -2.37 15.04 1.46
C ARG A 26 -3.09 15.98 2.39
N SER A 27 -3.65 17.03 1.81
CA SER A 27 -4.55 17.92 2.54
C SER A 27 -5.93 17.30 2.70
N ARG A 28 -6.31 16.38 1.79
CA ARG A 28 -7.58 15.65 1.87
C ARG A 28 -7.28 14.17 1.88
N HIS A 29 -7.88 13.47 2.85
CA HIS A 29 -7.63 12.04 3.06
C HIS A 29 -8.80 11.16 2.64
N ARG A 30 -9.98 11.74 2.48
CA ARG A 30 -11.20 10.99 2.23
C ARG A 30 -11.12 10.19 0.94
N GLY A 31 -11.48 8.92 1.01
CA GLY A 31 -11.48 8.03 -0.14
C GLY A 31 -10.10 7.60 -0.63
N VAL A 32 -9.05 7.86 0.14
CA VAL A 32 -7.69 7.52 -0.24
C VAL A 32 -7.09 6.53 0.74
N THR A 33 -6.58 5.43 0.22
CA THR A 33 -5.91 4.39 1.00
C THR A 33 -4.53 4.14 0.40
N ILE A 34 -3.50 4.22 1.23
CA ILE A 34 -2.11 3.99 0.81
C ILE A 34 -1.54 2.83 1.60
N GLU A 35 -0.73 2.01 0.94
CA GLU A 35 -0.09 0.87 1.57
C GLU A 35 1.30 0.66 0.99
N ILE A 36 2.23 0.13 1.81
CA ILE A 36 3.59 -0.23 1.38
C ILE A 36 3.78 -1.72 1.68
N ALA A 37 4.43 -2.42 0.77
CA ALA A 37 4.75 -3.83 0.97
C ALA A 37 6.21 -4.11 0.64
N HIS A 38 6.77 -5.03 1.41
CA HIS A 38 8.08 -5.63 1.18
C HIS A 38 7.84 -6.89 0.35
N ILE A 39 8.53 -7.02 -0.76
CA ILE A 39 8.34 -8.14 -1.68
C ILE A 39 9.68 -8.77 -2.06
N GLU A 40 9.63 -9.95 -2.65
CA GLU A 40 10.80 -10.65 -3.13
C GLU A 40 10.57 -11.15 -4.55
N LEU A 41 11.52 -10.88 -5.42
CA LEU A 41 11.52 -11.37 -6.80
C LEU A 41 12.89 -11.98 -7.08
N ARG A 42 12.91 -13.29 -7.32
CA ARG A 42 14.14 -14.03 -7.65
C ARG A 42 15.26 -13.79 -6.64
N GLY A 43 14.90 -13.82 -5.36
CA GLY A 43 15.87 -13.64 -4.28
C GLY A 43 16.19 -12.19 -3.96
N GLU A 44 15.75 -11.25 -4.75
CA GLU A 44 15.96 -9.83 -4.50
C GLU A 44 14.75 -9.23 -3.80
N LYS A 45 15.00 -8.50 -2.73
CA LYS A 45 13.95 -7.85 -1.95
C LYS A 45 13.85 -6.39 -2.32
N SER A 46 12.62 -5.90 -2.38
CA SER A 46 12.34 -4.51 -2.70
C SER A 46 11.02 -4.09 -2.06
N PHE A 47 10.65 -2.84 -2.27
CA PHE A 47 9.42 -2.29 -1.70
C PHE A 47 8.55 -1.72 -2.81
N ILE A 48 7.25 -1.92 -2.67
CA ILE A 48 6.25 -1.32 -3.56
C ILE A 48 5.23 -0.56 -2.72
N ALA A 49 4.59 0.41 -3.32
CA ALA A 49 3.49 1.15 -2.69
C ALA A 49 2.30 1.16 -3.62
N GLY A 50 1.12 1.04 -3.04
CA GLY A 50 -0.14 1.03 -3.78
C GLY A 50 -1.15 2.00 -3.23
N ILE A 51 -2.10 2.35 -4.07
CA ILE A 51 -3.19 3.25 -3.75
C ILE A 51 -4.47 2.67 -4.37
N ASN A 52 -5.62 2.99 -3.79
CA ASN A 52 -6.88 2.50 -4.31
C ASN A 52 -7.22 3.14 -5.66
N SER A 53 -7.99 2.42 -6.49
CA SER A 53 -8.25 2.81 -7.87
C SER A 53 -9.06 4.09 -8.03
N SER A 54 -9.81 4.49 -7.00
CA SER A 54 -10.58 5.74 -7.05
C SER A 54 -9.73 6.98 -6.73
N ALA A 55 -8.44 6.78 -6.44
CA ALA A 55 -7.52 7.87 -6.13
C ALA A 55 -6.36 7.89 -7.12
N ALA A 56 -5.60 8.98 -7.11
CA ALA A 56 -4.40 9.11 -7.93
C ALA A 56 -3.24 9.54 -7.03
N TRP A 57 -2.04 9.08 -7.35
CA TRP A 57 -0.84 9.52 -6.66
C TRP A 57 -0.59 11.00 -6.90
N GLN A 58 -0.23 11.70 -5.84
CA GLN A 58 0.20 13.10 -5.94
C GLN A 58 1.73 13.17 -6.09
N GLU A 59 2.21 14.24 -6.68
CA GLU A 59 3.63 14.38 -6.97
C GLU A 59 4.50 14.32 -5.72
N ALA A 60 4.05 14.94 -4.63
CA ALA A 60 4.80 14.91 -3.36
C ALA A 60 4.90 13.49 -2.81
N GLU A 61 3.85 12.68 -2.97
CA GLU A 61 3.85 11.29 -2.54
C GLU A 61 4.83 10.48 -3.37
N ARG A 62 4.81 10.67 -4.69
CA ARG A 62 5.75 9.99 -5.59
C ARG A 62 7.18 10.33 -5.25
N ALA A 63 7.46 11.60 -5.01
CA ALA A 63 8.81 12.06 -4.69
C ALA A 63 9.31 11.43 -3.40
N LEU A 64 8.48 11.40 -2.37
CA LEU A 64 8.87 10.82 -1.09
C LEU A 64 9.13 9.31 -1.21
N LEU A 65 8.22 8.58 -1.85
CA LEU A 65 8.36 7.15 -2.06
C LEU A 65 9.62 6.82 -2.86
N ARG A 66 9.87 7.57 -3.93
CA ARG A 66 11.09 7.38 -4.73
C ARG A 66 12.35 7.65 -3.93
N SER A 67 12.31 8.64 -3.03
CA SER A 67 13.46 8.94 -2.17
C SER A 67 13.79 7.78 -1.23
N TRP A 68 12.81 6.92 -0.93
CA TRP A 68 13.02 5.71 -0.13
C TRP A 68 13.33 4.49 -0.99
N GLY A 69 13.37 4.63 -2.31
CA GLY A 69 13.59 3.51 -3.20
C GLY A 69 12.38 2.61 -3.41
N VAL A 70 11.18 3.12 -3.16
CA VAL A 70 9.94 2.36 -3.29
C VAL A 70 9.42 2.47 -4.72
N THR A 71 9.05 1.34 -5.31
CA THR A 71 8.40 1.31 -6.62
C THR A 71 6.92 1.62 -6.46
N ILE A 72 6.43 2.55 -7.25
CA ILE A 72 5.05 2.99 -7.19
C ILE A 72 4.20 2.13 -8.12
N VAL A 73 3.14 1.52 -7.58
CA VAL A 73 2.17 0.77 -8.35
C VAL A 73 1.03 1.72 -8.71
N GLU A 74 0.80 1.90 -10.02
CA GLU A 74 -0.30 2.75 -10.46
C GLU A 74 -1.63 2.06 -10.19
N PRO A 75 -2.68 2.82 -9.85
CA PRO A 75 -3.96 2.23 -9.49
C PRO A 75 -4.66 1.48 -10.63
N ASN A 76 -4.23 1.69 -11.85
CA ASN A 76 -4.80 1.06 -13.04
C ASN A 76 -3.72 0.48 -13.95
N PHE A 77 -2.62 -0.01 -13.38
CA PHE A 77 -1.46 -0.43 -14.19
C PHE A 77 -1.82 -1.51 -15.22
N ARG A 78 -2.91 -2.24 -15.02
CA ARG A 78 -3.37 -3.25 -15.98
C ARG A 78 -4.29 -2.68 -17.05
N GLY A 79 -4.47 -1.38 -17.09
CA GLY A 79 -5.35 -0.72 -18.05
C GLY A 79 -6.83 -0.89 -17.76
N GLN A 80 -7.16 -1.41 -16.59
CA GLN A 80 -8.55 -1.64 -16.21
C GLN A 80 -8.83 -1.03 -14.84
N MET A 81 -9.96 -0.34 -14.75
CA MET A 81 -10.54 0.02 -13.46
C MET A 81 -11.79 -0.82 -13.28
N THR A 82 -11.75 -1.76 -12.35
CA THR A 82 -12.94 -2.54 -12.02
C THR A 82 -13.71 -1.82 -10.94
N ILE A 83 -14.95 -1.47 -11.24
CA ILE A 83 -15.85 -0.90 -10.25
C ILE A 83 -16.56 -2.05 -9.57
N LYS A 84 -16.53 -2.06 -8.25
CA LYS A 84 -17.22 -3.08 -7.47
C LYS A 84 -18.69 -2.80 -7.37
N GLU A 85 -19.45 -3.81 -7.00
CA GLU A 85 -20.90 -3.70 -6.85
C GLU A 85 -21.30 -2.60 -5.86
N ASP A 86 -20.49 -2.37 -4.85
CA ASP A 86 -20.74 -1.32 -3.86
C ASP A 86 -20.35 0.08 -4.35
N GLY A 87 -19.94 0.20 -5.61
CA GLY A 87 -19.54 1.48 -6.19
C GLY A 87 -18.10 1.87 -5.92
N GLY A 88 -17.37 1.08 -5.16
CA GLY A 88 -15.96 1.32 -4.88
C GLY A 88 -15.06 0.77 -5.99
N GLY A 89 -13.93 1.39 -6.21
CA GLY A 89 -12.89 0.85 -7.07
C GLY A 89 -12.10 -0.25 -6.37
N LEU A 90 -11.05 -0.70 -7.01
CA LEU A 90 -10.15 -1.68 -6.39
C LEU A 90 -9.44 -1.07 -5.19
N HIS A 91 -9.26 -1.88 -4.16
CA HIS A 91 -8.48 -1.47 -3.00
C HIS A 91 -6.99 -1.44 -3.32
N ALA A 92 -6.21 -0.74 -2.50
CA ALA A 92 -4.76 -0.67 -2.68
C ALA A 92 -4.13 -2.06 -2.72
N GLU A 93 -4.56 -2.96 -1.83
CA GLU A 93 -4.05 -4.32 -1.75
C GLU A 93 -4.33 -5.10 -3.04
N GLU A 94 -5.49 -4.88 -3.65
CA GLU A 94 -5.83 -5.56 -4.91
C GLU A 94 -4.92 -5.11 -6.05
N ASN A 95 -4.62 -3.82 -6.13
CA ASN A 95 -3.71 -3.28 -7.13
C ASN A 95 -2.30 -3.81 -6.93
N MET A 96 -1.84 -3.85 -5.68
CA MET A 96 -0.50 -4.34 -5.35
C MET A 96 -0.38 -5.84 -5.60
N ALA A 97 -1.39 -6.63 -5.22
CA ALA A 97 -1.39 -8.07 -5.44
C ALA A 97 -1.37 -8.39 -6.95
N ALA A 98 -2.11 -7.62 -7.74
CA ALA A 98 -2.10 -7.79 -9.19
C ALA A 98 -0.71 -7.50 -9.76
N TYR A 99 -0.03 -6.48 -9.25
CA TYR A 99 1.33 -6.15 -9.66
C TYR A 99 2.30 -7.28 -9.28
N ILE A 100 2.23 -7.76 -8.05
CA ILE A 100 3.08 -8.86 -7.56
C ILE A 100 2.91 -10.10 -8.44
N SER A 101 1.67 -10.46 -8.76
CA SER A 101 1.39 -11.60 -9.63
C SER A 101 1.93 -11.39 -11.04
N ALA A 102 1.78 -10.18 -11.57
CA ALA A 102 2.21 -9.87 -12.94
C ALA A 102 3.72 -9.98 -13.12
N ILE A 103 4.50 -9.61 -12.11
CA ILE A 103 5.97 -9.69 -12.20
C ILE A 103 6.54 -11.01 -11.67
N GLY A 104 5.69 -11.89 -11.14
CA GLY A 104 6.15 -13.17 -10.61
C GLY A 104 6.85 -13.09 -9.27
N ALA A 105 6.56 -12.05 -8.51
CA ALA A 105 7.13 -11.86 -7.18
C ALA A 105 6.23 -12.50 -6.11
N ARG A 106 6.69 -12.49 -4.87
CA ARG A 106 5.86 -12.86 -3.73
C ARG A 106 5.93 -11.77 -2.67
N GLY A 107 4.86 -11.63 -1.90
CA GLY A 107 4.83 -10.74 -0.78
C GLY A 107 5.63 -11.29 0.38
N LEU A 108 6.12 -10.40 1.21
CA LEU A 108 6.77 -10.74 2.47
C LEU A 108 6.01 -10.08 3.60
N ARG A 109 6.17 -8.78 3.76
CA ARG A 109 5.57 -8.03 4.84
C ARG A 109 4.82 -6.83 4.28
N TRP A 110 3.59 -6.64 4.71
CA TRP A 110 2.73 -5.57 4.23
C TRP A 110 2.40 -4.64 5.37
N SER A 111 2.37 -3.35 5.09
CA SER A 111 1.79 -2.40 6.02
C SER A 111 0.30 -2.66 6.16
N ARG A 112 -0.31 -2.15 7.21
CA ARG A 112 -1.74 -1.98 7.20
C ARG A 112 -2.05 -0.82 6.25
N ALA A 113 -3.19 -0.91 5.60
CA ALA A 113 -3.65 0.17 4.74
C ALA A 113 -3.93 1.40 5.61
N VAL A 114 -3.37 2.53 5.22
CA VAL A 114 -3.64 3.78 5.92
C VAL A 114 -4.83 4.43 5.25
N VAL A 115 -5.96 4.31 5.90
CA VAL A 115 -7.24 4.80 5.39
C VAL A 115 -7.46 6.23 5.87
N GLY A 116 -7.91 7.05 4.96
CA GLY A 116 -8.17 8.45 5.31
C GLY A 116 -9.38 8.64 6.21
N ALA A 117 -9.57 9.87 6.60
CA ALA A 117 -10.60 10.29 7.53
C ALA A 117 -12.02 10.21 6.97
N CYS A 118 -12.21 9.53 5.85
CA CYS A 118 -13.54 9.36 5.28
C CYS A 118 -14.50 8.68 6.22
N PHE A 119 -13.98 8.01 7.23
CA PHE A 119 -14.80 7.43 8.28
C PHE A 119 -14.90 8.37 9.47
N ASP A 120 -14.43 9.58 9.29
CA ASP A 120 -14.58 10.68 10.22
C ASP A 120 -14.15 10.43 11.62
N THR A 121 -12.93 10.03 11.74
CA THR A 121 -12.31 10.08 13.04
C THR A 121 -11.54 11.38 13.15
N ALA A 122 -11.56 11.98 14.32
CA ALA A 122 -10.80 13.17 14.60
C ALA A 122 -9.31 12.98 14.36
N ALA A 123 -8.86 11.76 14.32
CA ALA A 123 -7.46 11.43 14.08
C ALA A 123 -7.04 11.57 12.62
N GLY A 124 -7.97 11.70 11.70
CA GLY A 124 -7.67 11.90 10.28
C GLY A 124 -7.33 10.65 9.50
N SER A 125 -6.64 9.71 10.07
CA SER A 125 -6.26 8.46 9.40
C SER A 125 -6.23 7.33 10.41
N ARG A 126 -6.44 6.13 9.93
CA ARG A 126 -6.31 4.95 10.78
C ARG A 126 -5.80 3.77 9.96
N SER A 127 -5.23 2.82 10.64
CA SER A 127 -4.72 1.60 10.05
C SER A 127 -5.83 0.56 9.95
N TYR A 128 -5.98 -0.04 8.77
CA TYR A 128 -7.10 -0.91 8.51
C TYR A 128 -6.81 -1.86 7.35
N VAL A 129 -7.22 -3.12 7.48
CA VAL A 129 -7.21 -4.07 6.38
C VAL A 129 -8.55 -4.80 6.39
N CYS A 130 -9.30 -4.69 5.32
CA CYS A 130 -10.58 -5.35 5.24
C CYS A 130 -10.40 -6.86 5.12
N HIS A 131 -11.44 -7.58 5.49
CA HIS A 131 -11.40 -9.05 5.55
C HIS A 131 -11.02 -9.66 4.19
N ARG A 132 -11.58 -9.13 3.10
CA ARG A 132 -11.29 -9.61 1.76
C ARG A 132 -9.84 -9.35 1.36
N CYS A 133 -9.31 -8.17 1.69
CA CYS A 133 -7.94 -7.82 1.33
C CYS A 133 -6.93 -8.64 2.10
N ARG A 134 -7.25 -9.05 3.32
CA ARG A 134 -6.39 -9.95 4.09
C ARG A 134 -6.18 -11.27 3.35
N ALA A 135 -7.24 -11.84 2.80
CA ALA A 135 -7.14 -13.07 2.01
C ALA A 135 -6.32 -12.86 0.73
N ILE A 136 -6.45 -11.69 0.10
CA ILE A 136 -5.69 -11.36 -1.10
C ILE A 136 -4.19 -11.28 -0.79
N VAL A 137 -3.82 -10.63 0.29
CA VAL A 137 -2.43 -10.51 0.73
C VAL A 137 -1.84 -11.88 1.00
N GLU A 138 -2.56 -12.73 1.73
CA GLU A 138 -2.09 -14.07 2.05
C GLU A 138 -1.89 -14.93 0.80
N ARG A 139 -2.75 -14.74 -0.20
CA ARG A 139 -2.66 -15.51 -1.44
C ARG A 139 -1.37 -15.23 -2.21
N VAL A 140 -0.84 -14.01 -2.15
CA VAL A 140 0.42 -13.68 -2.81
C VAL A 140 1.64 -13.87 -1.90
N GLY A 141 1.45 -14.54 -0.76
CA GLY A 141 2.54 -14.93 0.12
C GLY A 141 2.86 -13.94 1.22
N GLY A 142 2.07 -12.89 1.38
CA GLY A 142 2.37 -11.85 2.33
C GLY A 142 1.79 -12.06 3.72
N SER A 143 2.31 -11.30 4.67
CA SER A 143 1.75 -11.18 6.01
C SER A 143 1.56 -9.70 6.33
N ILE A 144 0.55 -9.39 7.15
CA ILE A 144 0.20 -8.02 7.48
C ILE A 144 0.78 -7.65 8.84
N GLU A 145 1.38 -6.48 8.93
CA GLU A 145 1.93 -5.98 10.19
C GLU A 145 0.85 -5.90 11.26
N PRO A 146 1.26 -5.94 12.56
CA PRO A 146 0.29 -5.73 13.64
C PRO A 146 -0.29 -4.32 13.59
N PRO A 147 -1.45 -4.11 14.20
CA PRO A 147 -2.08 -2.79 14.25
C PRO A 147 -1.24 -1.80 15.07
N PHE A 148 -1.42 -0.52 14.77
CA PHE A 148 -0.79 0.55 15.53
C PHE A 148 -1.81 1.59 15.97
#